data_23fc4756732e26fd3acef0f5eff92fd2
#
_entry.id   23fc4756732e26fd3acef0f5eff92fd2
#
_cell.length_a   1.000
_cell.length_b   1.000
_cell.length_c   1.000
_cell.angle_alpha   90.00
_cell.angle_beta   90.00
_cell.angle_gamma   90.00
#
_symmetry.space_group_name_H-M   'P 1'
#
loop_
_entity.id
_entity.type
_entity.pdbx_description
1 polymer ?
#
loop_
_entity_poly.entity_id
_entity_poly.type
_entity_poly.pdbx_seq_one_letter_code
_entity_poly.pdbx_strand_id
1 'polypeptide(L)'
;MHLHIVSGILTRGRVCRTAAVKYALWDMTCGMMHIQKQTPRAAGPRTLQEEAMADKKQTVPSPERKAAGDKKSALETALSQIEKQFGKGAVMKLGQNVTMQVDAISTGSISLDMALGIGGLPRGRIVEIYGPEASGKTTLALHCIAEAQKGGGEVAFIDVEHALDPVYAKALGVDIDSLLVSQPDTGEQALEICEALVRSGAIDAIVIDSVAAMVPRAEIEGEMGDSHVGLQARLMSQALRKLTGVIGKTGTVAIFINQLREKVGIVYGNPEVTAGGRALKYYSSVRIDVRRIEGLKDSSGNFIGNRTRAKVVKNKVAPPFKEAEFDIMFGTGISKSGELLDLAVKLNIIQKSGAWFSYGETRLGQGRDNTKNYLEEHPEFAADIEAQVRARASELFAGRAGKRRGGSLDDAPA
;
A
#
# COMPACT_ATOMS: atom_id res chain seq x y z
N MET A 1 -12.71 57.32 -28.64
CA MET A 1 -13.92 57.86 -29.32
C MET A 1 -14.98 56.75 -29.28
N HIS A 2 -16.11 57.16 -28.68
CA HIS A 2 -17.48 56.57 -28.62
C HIS A 2 -17.65 55.13 -28.11
N LEU A 3 -18.00 55.07 -26.89
CA LEU A 3 -19.24 54.78 -26.11
C LEU A 3 -20.50 54.60 -26.96
N HIS A 4 -21.20 53.44 -26.79
CA HIS A 4 -22.66 53.43 -26.71
C HIS A 4 -23.14 52.42 -25.65
N ILE A 5 -23.72 52.98 -24.61
CA ILE A 5 -24.62 52.44 -23.62
C ILE A 5 -26.02 52.35 -24.25
N VAL A 6 -26.74 51.24 -24.12
CA VAL A 6 -28.20 51.25 -24.14
C VAL A 6 -28.73 50.38 -23.01
N SER A 7 -29.42 51.11 -22.15
CA SER A 7 -30.28 50.68 -21.04
C SER A 7 -31.69 50.37 -21.54
N GLY A 8 -32.40 49.50 -20.83
CA GLY A 8 -33.87 49.39 -20.98
C GLY A 8 -34.37 48.02 -20.51
N ILE A 9 -34.88 47.99 -19.38
CA ILE A 9 -36.24 48.14 -18.82
C ILE A 9 -36.83 46.79 -18.33
N LEU A 10 -37.14 46.82 -17.05
CA LEU A 10 -37.99 45.88 -16.29
C LEU A 10 -39.38 45.74 -16.89
N THR A 11 -39.96 44.53 -16.85
CA THR A 11 -41.39 44.33 -16.54
C THR A 11 -41.63 43.08 -15.69
N ARG A 12 -42.48 43.32 -14.71
CA ARG A 12 -43.07 42.44 -13.69
C ARG A 12 -43.95 41.37 -14.33
N GLY A 13 -44.02 40.22 -13.67
CA GLY A 13 -45.31 39.59 -13.59
C GLY A 13 -45.40 38.11 -13.46
N ARG A 14 -45.78 37.67 -12.25
CA ARG A 14 -46.74 36.62 -11.85
C ARG A 14 -46.21 35.27 -11.40
N VAL A 15 -46.42 35.12 -10.14
CA VAL A 15 -46.66 33.93 -9.33
C VAL A 15 -47.53 32.90 -10.02
N CYS A 16 -47.15 31.62 -10.01
CA CYS A 16 -48.09 30.52 -9.88
C CYS A 16 -47.46 29.22 -9.37
N ARG A 17 -47.87 28.85 -8.16
CA ARG A 17 -48.31 27.54 -7.66
C ARG A 17 -47.36 26.33 -7.67
N THR A 18 -46.88 26.03 -6.50
CA THR A 18 -46.95 24.72 -5.78
C THR A 18 -47.30 23.50 -6.61
N ALA A 19 -46.32 22.61 -6.76
CA ALA A 19 -46.59 21.20 -6.92
C ALA A 19 -45.95 20.41 -5.76
N ALA A 20 -46.83 19.87 -4.94
CA ALA A 20 -46.51 19.01 -3.81
C ALA A 20 -46.01 17.67 -4.32
N VAL A 21 -44.78 17.30 -3.97
CA VAL A 21 -44.28 15.92 -4.14
C VAL A 21 -44.69 15.13 -2.89
N LYS A 22 -45.58 14.17 -3.11
CA LYS A 22 -46.03 13.20 -2.11
C LYS A 22 -44.83 12.29 -1.74
N TYR A 23 -44.43 12.36 -0.47
CA TYR A 23 -43.63 11.32 0.16
C TYR A 23 -44.57 10.15 0.49
N ALA A 24 -44.33 8.99 -0.13
CA ALA A 24 -44.93 7.73 0.30
C ALA A 24 -44.13 7.21 1.50
N LEU A 25 -44.70 7.32 2.69
CA LEU A 25 -44.29 6.59 3.88
C LEU A 25 -44.62 5.10 3.67
N TRP A 26 -43.59 4.26 3.69
CA TRP A 26 -43.79 2.82 3.85
C TRP A 26 -43.83 2.51 5.33
N ASP A 27 -45.06 2.19 5.79
CA ASP A 27 -45.35 1.68 7.11
C ASP A 27 -44.85 0.24 7.23
N MET A 28 -43.86 0.02 8.09
CA MET A 28 -43.47 -1.31 8.54
C MET A 28 -44.34 -1.73 9.70
N THR A 29 -45.49 -2.38 9.44
CA THR A 29 -46.24 -3.07 10.45
C THR A 29 -45.58 -4.38 10.80
N CYS A 30 -45.10 -4.44 12.01
CA CYS A 30 -44.56 -5.60 12.71
C CYS A 30 -45.66 -6.68 12.89
N GLY A 31 -45.53 -7.80 12.14
CA GLY A 31 -46.39 -8.98 12.35
C GLY A 31 -45.96 -9.75 13.60
N MET A 32 -46.64 -9.54 14.70
CA MET A 32 -46.55 -10.37 15.91
C MET A 32 -47.17 -11.75 15.64
N MET A 33 -46.38 -12.78 15.51
CA MET A 33 -46.79 -14.18 15.49
C MET A 33 -47.15 -14.61 16.92
N HIS A 34 -48.43 -14.84 17.17
CA HIS A 34 -48.94 -15.46 18.41
C HIS A 34 -48.56 -16.92 18.42
N ILE A 35 -47.70 -17.31 19.35
CA ILE A 35 -47.47 -18.72 19.70
C ILE A 35 -48.49 -19.09 20.78
N GLN A 36 -49.53 -19.85 20.40
CA GLN A 36 -50.44 -20.49 21.34
C GLN A 36 -49.74 -21.62 22.09
N LYS A 37 -49.59 -21.46 23.40
CA LYS A 37 -49.21 -22.51 24.33
C LYS A 37 -50.38 -23.49 24.47
N GLN A 38 -50.25 -24.70 23.93
CA GLN A 38 -51.10 -25.84 24.27
C GLN A 38 -50.57 -26.49 25.54
N THR A 39 -51.40 -26.50 26.59
CA THR A 39 -51.21 -27.26 27.82
C THR A 39 -51.58 -28.71 27.59
N PRO A 40 -50.82 -29.70 28.11
CA PRO A 40 -51.20 -31.10 28.00
C PRO A 40 -52.29 -31.42 29.03
N ARG A 41 -53.38 -32.08 28.57
CA ARG A 41 -54.39 -32.70 29.38
C ARG A 41 -53.84 -33.91 30.13
N ALA A 42 -54.17 -34.01 31.41
CA ALA A 42 -53.91 -35.14 32.26
C ALA A 42 -54.66 -36.37 31.76
N ALA A 43 -53.97 -37.50 31.60
CA ALA A 43 -54.54 -38.83 31.42
C ALA A 43 -54.35 -39.62 32.69
N GLY A 44 -55.45 -40.22 33.18
CA GLY A 44 -55.53 -41.01 34.39
C GLY A 44 -54.85 -42.38 34.30
N PRO A 45 -54.86 -43.16 35.42
CA PRO A 45 -54.03 -44.33 35.61
C PRO A 45 -54.53 -45.56 34.83
N ARG A 46 -53.65 -46.23 34.11
CA ARG A 46 -53.88 -47.58 33.60
C ARG A 46 -52.95 -48.60 34.27
N THR A 47 -53.60 -49.68 34.69
CA THR A 47 -53.16 -50.86 35.40
C THR A 47 -51.99 -51.57 34.75
N LEU A 48 -51.12 -52.12 35.62
CA LEU A 48 -50.06 -53.05 35.37
C LEU A 48 -50.59 -54.39 34.75
N GLN A 49 -50.01 -54.72 33.60
CA GLN A 49 -49.84 -56.13 33.21
C GLN A 49 -48.47 -56.32 32.62
N GLU A 50 -47.74 -57.24 33.28
CA GLU A 50 -46.42 -57.71 32.86
C GLU A 50 -46.54 -58.48 31.56
N GLU A 51 -45.72 -58.14 30.60
CA GLU A 51 -45.22 -59.08 29.61
C GLU A 51 -43.75 -58.76 29.27
N ALA A 52 -42.89 -59.70 29.66
CA ALA A 52 -41.50 -59.62 29.34
C ALA A 52 -41.30 -59.89 27.86
N MET A 53 -40.76 -58.88 27.13
CA MET A 53 -40.16 -59.07 25.82
C MET A 53 -38.80 -58.35 25.76
N ALA A 54 -37.81 -59.11 25.37
CA ALA A 54 -36.39 -58.79 25.29
C ALA A 54 -36.14 -57.44 24.57
N ASP A 55 -35.58 -56.52 25.31
CA ASP A 55 -35.13 -55.21 24.84
C ASP A 55 -33.86 -55.41 23.97
N LYS A 56 -34.04 -55.44 22.64
CA LYS A 56 -32.95 -55.21 21.69
C LYS A 56 -32.64 -53.73 21.67
N LYS A 57 -31.73 -53.31 22.52
CA LYS A 57 -31.08 -52.01 22.48
C LYS A 57 -30.42 -51.83 21.13
N GLN A 58 -31.13 -51.17 20.21
CA GLN A 58 -30.49 -50.57 19.04
C GLN A 58 -29.63 -49.42 19.53
N THR A 59 -28.34 -49.69 19.74
CA THR A 59 -27.31 -48.67 19.88
C THR A 59 -27.20 -47.94 18.55
N VAL A 60 -27.68 -46.70 18.50
CA VAL A 60 -27.36 -45.76 17.43
C VAL A 60 -25.83 -45.61 17.45
N PRO A 61 -25.09 -45.91 16.37
CA PRO A 61 -23.66 -45.77 16.37
C PRO A 61 -23.37 -44.27 16.47
N SER A 62 -22.71 -43.85 17.54
CA SER A 62 -22.05 -42.56 17.62
C SER A 62 -21.13 -42.42 16.41
N PRO A 63 -20.99 -41.20 15.79
CA PRO A 63 -20.07 -41.04 14.67
C PRO A 63 -18.67 -41.34 15.19
N GLU A 64 -18.17 -42.56 14.86
CA GLU A 64 -16.82 -43.01 15.16
C GLU A 64 -15.87 -41.92 14.65
N ARG A 65 -15.04 -41.36 15.53
CA ARG A 65 -13.88 -40.59 15.15
C ARG A 65 -13.04 -41.47 14.21
N LYS A 66 -13.15 -41.25 12.89
CA LYS A 66 -12.30 -41.91 11.91
C LYS A 66 -10.86 -41.89 12.43
N ALA A 67 -10.23 -43.06 12.51
CA ALA A 67 -8.88 -43.19 13.02
C ALA A 67 -7.93 -42.20 12.34
N ALA A 68 -6.93 -41.69 13.04
CA ALA A 68 -6.02 -40.66 12.51
C ALA A 68 -5.33 -41.11 11.20
N GLY A 69 -5.18 -42.43 10.99
CA GLY A 69 -4.67 -43.02 9.75
C GLY A 69 -5.58 -42.80 8.54
N ASP A 70 -6.91 -42.98 8.71
CA ASP A 70 -7.88 -42.79 7.61
C ASP A 70 -7.96 -41.36 7.14
N LYS A 71 -7.81 -40.39 8.05
CA LYS A 71 -7.80 -38.96 7.71
C LYS A 71 -6.55 -38.58 6.92
N LYS A 72 -5.40 -39.16 7.27
CA LYS A 72 -4.14 -38.91 6.61
C LYS A 72 -4.15 -39.47 5.18
N SER A 73 -4.61 -40.70 5.00
CA SER A 73 -4.75 -41.35 3.70
C SER A 73 -5.75 -40.59 2.78
N ALA A 74 -6.89 -40.18 3.34
CA ALA A 74 -7.88 -39.39 2.58
C ALA A 74 -7.30 -38.02 2.14
N LEU A 75 -6.49 -37.38 3.00
CA LEU A 75 -5.82 -36.13 2.66
C LEU A 75 -4.75 -36.33 1.56
N GLU A 76 -3.94 -37.37 1.66
CA GLU A 76 -2.94 -37.70 0.63
C GLU A 76 -3.58 -38.00 -0.73
N THR A 77 -4.71 -38.69 -0.74
CA THR A 77 -5.49 -38.94 -1.96
C THR A 77 -6.01 -37.64 -2.56
N ALA A 78 -6.57 -36.76 -1.73
CA ALA A 78 -7.04 -35.42 -2.18
C ALA A 78 -5.91 -34.58 -2.73
N LEU A 79 -4.75 -34.54 -2.06
CA LEU A 79 -3.57 -33.80 -2.53
C LEU A 79 -3.08 -34.32 -3.89
N SER A 80 -3.02 -35.66 -4.07
CA SER A 80 -2.64 -36.28 -5.36
C SER A 80 -3.62 -35.93 -6.48
N GLN A 81 -4.92 -35.86 -6.19
CA GLN A 81 -5.93 -35.45 -7.17
C GLN A 81 -5.78 -33.97 -7.55
N ILE A 82 -5.55 -33.09 -6.57
CA ILE A 82 -5.31 -31.67 -6.79
C ILE A 82 -4.05 -31.46 -7.63
N GLU A 83 -2.96 -32.16 -7.33
CA GLU A 83 -1.73 -32.06 -8.12
C GLU A 83 -1.89 -32.55 -9.56
N LYS A 84 -2.69 -33.59 -9.80
CA LYS A 84 -3.01 -34.08 -11.15
C LYS A 84 -3.87 -33.08 -11.92
N GLN A 85 -4.80 -32.40 -11.27
CA GLN A 85 -5.75 -31.49 -11.90
C GLN A 85 -5.18 -30.07 -12.09
N PHE A 86 -4.42 -29.57 -11.14
CA PHE A 86 -3.95 -28.18 -11.08
C PHE A 86 -2.42 -28.02 -11.17
N GLY A 87 -1.69 -29.12 -11.28
CA GLY A 87 -0.23 -29.12 -11.36
C GLY A 87 0.46 -29.22 -10.00
N LYS A 88 1.77 -29.59 -10.04
CA LYS A 88 2.62 -29.66 -8.85
C LYS A 88 2.73 -28.28 -8.19
N GLY A 89 2.60 -28.27 -6.86
CA GLY A 89 2.69 -27.02 -6.08
C GLY A 89 1.36 -26.27 -5.91
N ALA A 90 0.24 -26.79 -6.47
CA ALA A 90 -1.09 -26.20 -6.25
C ALA A 90 -1.49 -26.16 -4.76
N VAL A 91 -1.04 -27.13 -3.99
CA VAL A 91 -1.14 -27.17 -2.52
C VAL A 91 0.22 -27.53 -1.94
N MET A 92 0.69 -26.74 -0.98
CA MET A 92 1.95 -27.01 -0.28
C MET A 92 1.80 -26.82 1.23
N LYS A 93 2.58 -27.57 2.01
CA LYS A 93 2.64 -27.38 3.46
C LYS A 93 3.62 -26.24 3.76
N LEU A 94 3.18 -25.22 4.47
CA LEU A 94 3.96 -24.01 4.77
C LEU A 94 5.31 -24.32 5.46
N GLY A 95 5.37 -25.37 6.29
CA GLY A 95 6.59 -25.76 6.98
C GLY A 95 7.59 -26.59 6.16
N GLN A 96 7.26 -27.00 4.94
CA GLN A 96 8.18 -27.74 4.07
C GLN A 96 9.05 -26.82 3.20
N ASN A 97 8.63 -25.57 2.99
CA ASN A 97 9.41 -24.54 2.30
C ASN A 97 9.84 -23.47 3.32
N VAL A 98 10.93 -23.76 4.04
CA VAL A 98 11.45 -22.92 5.14
C VAL A 98 11.98 -21.55 4.66
N THR A 99 12.02 -21.29 3.36
CA THR A 99 12.49 -20.02 2.82
C THR A 99 11.53 -19.48 1.75
N MET A 100 10.32 -19.08 2.15
CA MET A 100 9.63 -18.05 1.38
C MET A 100 10.25 -16.70 1.75
N GLN A 101 11.56 -16.54 1.54
CA GLN A 101 12.18 -15.23 1.51
C GLN A 101 11.59 -14.51 0.30
N VAL A 102 10.80 -13.45 0.56
CA VAL A 102 10.26 -12.63 -0.51
C VAL A 102 11.40 -11.76 -1.00
N ASP A 103 11.84 -12.00 -2.23
CA ASP A 103 12.83 -11.15 -2.87
C ASP A 103 12.32 -9.71 -2.96
N ALA A 104 13.21 -8.74 -2.87
CA ALA A 104 12.88 -7.34 -2.85
C ALA A 104 13.76 -6.53 -3.79
N ILE A 105 13.20 -5.41 -4.28
CA ILE A 105 13.94 -4.36 -4.99
C ILE A 105 14.17 -3.22 -4.01
N SER A 106 15.41 -2.78 -3.83
CA SER A 106 15.76 -1.63 -2.97
C SER A 106 14.99 -0.37 -3.42
N THR A 107 14.62 0.45 -2.46
CA THR A 107 13.99 1.75 -2.71
C THR A 107 14.99 2.87 -3.00
N GLY A 108 16.29 2.60 -2.87
CA GLY A 108 17.34 3.60 -2.91
C GLY A 108 17.54 4.36 -1.59
N SER A 109 16.67 4.15 -0.61
CA SER A 109 16.80 4.67 0.76
C SER A 109 17.07 3.52 1.73
N ILE A 110 18.19 3.58 2.44
CA ILE A 110 18.60 2.56 3.43
C ILE A 110 17.58 2.45 4.56
N SER A 111 17.11 3.58 5.08
CA SER A 111 16.14 3.60 6.19
C SER A 111 14.77 3.07 5.78
N LEU A 112 14.33 3.34 4.54
CA LEU A 112 13.06 2.82 4.04
C LEU A 112 13.14 1.32 3.77
N ASP A 113 14.24 0.83 3.19
CA ASP A 113 14.49 -0.60 3.00
C ASP A 113 14.45 -1.37 4.31
N MET A 114 15.08 -0.82 5.37
CA MET A 114 15.02 -1.38 6.73
C MET A 114 13.61 -1.27 7.35
N ALA A 115 12.88 -0.18 7.09
CA ALA A 115 11.51 -0.01 7.57
C ALA A 115 10.55 -1.03 6.91
N LEU A 116 10.77 -1.37 5.65
CA LEU A 116 10.03 -2.40 4.92
C LEU A 116 10.30 -3.81 5.45
N GLY A 117 11.46 -4.03 6.07
CA GLY A 117 11.80 -5.25 6.82
C GLY A 117 12.29 -6.43 6.00
N ILE A 118 12.28 -6.32 4.68
CA ILE A 118 12.78 -7.32 3.71
C ILE A 118 13.86 -6.75 2.78
N GLY A 119 14.34 -5.52 3.08
CA GLY A 119 15.38 -4.87 2.30
C GLY A 119 14.90 -4.11 1.06
N GLY A 120 13.59 -3.87 0.91
CA GLY A 120 13.03 -3.13 -0.22
C GLY A 120 11.57 -3.44 -0.50
N LEU A 121 11.12 -3.16 -1.73
CA LEU A 121 9.77 -3.44 -2.21
C LEU A 121 9.63 -4.92 -2.60
N PRO A 122 8.57 -5.63 -2.12
CA PRO A 122 8.41 -7.07 -2.35
C PRO A 122 8.14 -7.40 -3.82
N ARG A 123 8.89 -8.34 -4.41
CA ARG A 123 8.63 -8.88 -5.74
C ARG A 123 7.30 -9.62 -5.79
N GLY A 124 6.63 -9.57 -6.93
CA GLY A 124 5.32 -10.20 -7.15
C GLY A 124 4.18 -9.51 -6.39
N ARG A 125 4.33 -8.24 -6.03
CA ARG A 125 3.35 -7.52 -5.22
C ARG A 125 3.04 -6.12 -5.76
N ILE A 126 1.83 -5.67 -5.39
CA ILE A 126 1.38 -4.29 -5.62
C ILE A 126 1.80 -3.44 -4.44
N VAL A 127 2.42 -2.31 -4.74
CA VAL A 127 2.84 -1.27 -3.81
C VAL A 127 2.11 0.03 -4.14
N GLU A 128 1.59 0.73 -3.14
CA GLU A 128 1.04 2.07 -3.28
C GLU A 128 1.94 3.07 -2.56
N ILE A 129 2.43 4.07 -3.31
CA ILE A 129 3.17 5.23 -2.78
C ILE A 129 2.22 6.43 -2.91
N TYR A 130 1.86 7.04 -1.78
CA TYR A 130 0.91 8.15 -1.80
C TYR A 130 1.31 9.27 -0.84
N GLY A 131 0.80 10.45 -1.06
CA GLY A 131 1.07 11.62 -0.24
C GLY A 131 0.64 12.92 -0.92
N PRO A 132 0.84 14.06 -0.25
CA PRO A 132 0.58 15.37 -0.81
C PRO A 132 1.41 15.64 -2.07
N GLU A 133 1.05 16.70 -2.78
CA GLU A 133 1.86 17.21 -3.90
C GLU A 133 3.27 17.61 -3.42
N ALA A 134 4.25 17.48 -4.31
CA ALA A 134 5.66 17.81 -4.06
C ALA A 134 6.28 17.13 -2.82
N SER A 135 5.76 15.96 -2.43
CA SER A 135 6.28 15.18 -1.29
C SER A 135 7.42 14.22 -1.66
N GLY A 136 7.76 14.08 -2.96
CA GLY A 136 8.83 13.20 -3.45
C GLY A 136 8.38 11.81 -3.86
N LYS A 137 7.09 11.60 -4.18
CA LYS A 137 6.54 10.28 -4.60
C LYS A 137 7.19 9.76 -5.88
N THR A 138 7.17 10.57 -6.93
CA THR A 138 7.79 10.26 -8.24
C THR A 138 9.30 10.07 -8.11
N THR A 139 9.98 10.92 -7.33
CA THR A 139 11.41 10.77 -7.02
C THR A 139 11.72 9.43 -6.39
N LEU A 140 10.95 9.01 -5.38
CA LEU A 140 11.12 7.71 -4.73
C LEU A 140 10.87 6.55 -5.71
N ALA A 141 9.84 6.65 -6.56
CA ALA A 141 9.56 5.63 -7.56
C ALA A 141 10.68 5.51 -8.61
N LEU A 142 11.23 6.65 -9.07
CA LEU A 142 12.37 6.66 -9.99
C LEU A 142 13.63 6.05 -9.37
N HIS A 143 13.90 6.29 -8.08
CA HIS A 143 14.98 5.58 -7.37
C HIS A 143 14.75 4.07 -7.32
N CYS A 144 13.51 3.61 -7.11
CA CYS A 144 13.20 2.17 -7.17
C CYS A 144 13.47 1.58 -8.56
N ILE A 145 13.15 2.33 -9.64
CA ILE A 145 13.48 1.95 -11.02
C ILE A 145 15.00 1.85 -11.20
N ALA A 146 15.74 2.88 -10.79
CA ALA A 146 17.20 2.90 -10.90
C ALA A 146 17.84 1.73 -10.15
N GLU A 147 17.35 1.38 -8.98
CA GLU A 147 17.85 0.22 -8.21
C GLU A 147 17.48 -1.12 -8.89
N ALA A 148 16.29 -1.22 -9.52
CA ALA A 148 15.90 -2.39 -10.30
C ALA A 148 16.84 -2.59 -11.51
N GLN A 149 17.13 -1.52 -12.27
CA GLN A 149 18.05 -1.54 -13.42
C GLN A 149 19.48 -1.89 -13.01
N LYS A 150 19.99 -1.38 -11.87
CA LYS A 150 21.30 -1.77 -11.33
C LYS A 150 21.39 -3.26 -11.02
N GLY A 151 20.27 -3.88 -10.68
CA GLY A 151 20.16 -5.33 -10.52
C GLY A 151 20.05 -6.11 -11.84
N GLY A 152 20.12 -5.43 -12.99
CA GLY A 152 19.94 -6.02 -14.33
C GLY A 152 18.49 -6.29 -14.68
N GLY A 153 17.52 -5.65 -14.00
CA GLY A 153 16.09 -5.84 -14.23
C GLY A 153 15.55 -4.90 -15.30
N GLU A 154 14.57 -5.42 -16.08
CA GLU A 154 13.80 -4.64 -17.06
C GLU A 154 12.69 -3.85 -16.35
N VAL A 155 12.52 -2.60 -16.73
CA VAL A 155 11.63 -1.67 -16.04
C VAL A 155 10.74 -0.88 -17.00
N ALA A 156 9.54 -0.53 -16.54
CA ALA A 156 8.60 0.27 -17.29
C ALA A 156 8.02 1.42 -16.44
N PHE A 157 7.74 2.53 -17.12
CA PHE A 157 7.08 3.70 -16.52
C PHE A 157 5.86 4.09 -17.36
N ILE A 158 4.68 4.03 -16.76
CA ILE A 158 3.44 4.48 -17.36
C ILE A 158 3.14 5.88 -16.83
N ASP A 159 3.43 6.88 -17.64
CA ASP A 159 3.31 8.30 -17.33
C ASP A 159 1.93 8.82 -17.78
N VAL A 160 0.96 8.74 -16.90
CA VAL A 160 -0.41 9.22 -17.15
C VAL A 160 -0.53 10.72 -16.94
N GLU A 161 0.40 11.32 -16.18
CA GLU A 161 0.44 12.78 -15.95
C GLU A 161 1.18 13.53 -17.07
N HIS A 162 1.87 12.81 -17.98
CA HIS A 162 2.73 13.38 -19.03
C HIS A 162 3.79 14.34 -18.49
N ALA A 163 4.36 14.02 -17.34
CA ALA A 163 5.23 14.90 -16.56
C ALA A 163 6.63 14.32 -16.29
N LEU A 164 6.97 13.18 -16.88
CA LEU A 164 8.28 12.55 -16.72
C LEU A 164 9.37 13.40 -17.40
N ASP A 165 10.31 13.90 -16.59
CA ASP A 165 11.50 14.59 -17.09
C ASP A 165 12.67 13.59 -17.24
N PRO A 166 13.13 13.31 -18.48
CA PRO A 166 14.23 12.39 -18.72
C PRO A 166 15.56 12.85 -18.12
N VAL A 167 15.78 14.19 -18.07
CA VAL A 167 17.01 14.76 -17.50
C VAL A 167 17.06 14.51 -16.00
N TYR A 168 15.93 14.73 -15.33
CA TYR A 168 15.81 14.44 -13.91
C TYR A 168 15.91 12.93 -13.62
N ALA A 169 15.24 12.07 -14.40
CA ALA A 169 15.33 10.64 -14.25
C ALA A 169 16.78 10.13 -14.35
N LYS A 170 17.52 10.63 -15.35
CA LYS A 170 18.95 10.32 -15.52
C LYS A 170 19.80 10.79 -14.33
N ALA A 171 19.52 11.98 -13.80
CA ALA A 171 20.22 12.49 -12.62
C ALA A 171 19.99 11.65 -11.36
N LEU A 172 18.85 10.95 -11.27
CA LEU A 172 18.53 9.99 -10.20
C LEU A 172 19.19 8.61 -10.41
N GLY A 173 19.89 8.42 -11.54
CA GLY A 173 20.57 7.18 -11.86
C GLY A 173 19.75 6.18 -12.68
N VAL A 174 18.62 6.63 -13.26
CA VAL A 174 17.85 5.81 -14.20
C VAL A 174 18.59 5.75 -15.54
N ASP A 175 18.76 4.56 -16.08
CA ASP A 175 19.15 4.36 -17.46
C ASP A 175 17.95 4.62 -18.37
N ILE A 176 17.94 5.81 -18.97
CA ILE A 176 16.82 6.28 -19.82
C ILE A 176 16.77 5.56 -21.17
N ASP A 177 17.89 5.01 -21.62
CA ASP A 177 17.97 4.32 -22.92
C ASP A 177 17.33 2.93 -22.87
N SER A 178 17.29 2.31 -21.69
CA SER A 178 16.64 1.01 -21.44
C SER A 178 15.25 1.14 -20.79
N LEU A 179 14.83 2.33 -20.36
CA LEU A 179 13.53 2.54 -19.71
C LEU A 179 12.38 2.49 -20.72
N LEU A 180 11.44 1.55 -20.56
CA LEU A 180 10.21 1.52 -21.33
C LEU A 180 9.23 2.58 -20.79
N VAL A 181 8.87 3.57 -21.63
CA VAL A 181 7.93 4.63 -21.25
C VAL A 181 6.66 4.53 -22.12
N SER A 182 5.50 4.67 -21.47
CA SER A 182 4.20 4.76 -22.14
C SER A 182 3.43 5.94 -21.57
N GLN A 183 2.78 6.71 -22.48
CA GLN A 183 1.97 7.88 -22.13
C GLN A 183 0.55 7.68 -22.68
N PRO A 184 -0.30 6.92 -21.98
CA PRO A 184 -1.66 6.60 -22.42
C PRO A 184 -2.64 7.76 -22.20
N ASP A 185 -3.63 7.91 -23.09
CA ASP A 185 -4.66 8.94 -23.02
C ASP A 185 -5.80 8.59 -22.04
N THR A 186 -6.02 7.29 -21.76
CA THR A 186 -7.12 6.82 -20.91
C THR A 186 -6.63 5.88 -19.81
N GLY A 187 -7.37 5.82 -18.70
CA GLY A 187 -7.09 4.88 -17.60
C GLY A 187 -7.19 3.40 -18.03
N GLU A 188 -8.11 3.07 -18.94
CA GLU A 188 -8.22 1.73 -19.52
C GLU A 188 -6.96 1.35 -20.27
N GLN A 189 -6.46 2.24 -21.14
CA GLN A 189 -5.25 2.02 -21.92
C GLN A 189 -4.03 1.86 -21.02
N ALA A 190 -3.88 2.71 -19.99
CA ALA A 190 -2.81 2.60 -19.01
C ALA A 190 -2.76 1.22 -18.35
N LEU A 191 -3.92 0.72 -17.92
CA LEU A 191 -4.03 -0.56 -17.20
C LEU A 191 -3.91 -1.77 -18.12
N GLU A 192 -4.34 -1.67 -19.39
CA GLU A 192 -4.17 -2.70 -20.40
C GLU A 192 -2.69 -2.84 -20.82
N ILE A 193 -1.98 -1.72 -21.01
CA ILE A 193 -0.53 -1.71 -21.27
C ILE A 193 0.22 -2.31 -20.07
N CYS A 194 -0.14 -1.92 -18.85
CA CYS A 194 0.41 -2.50 -17.63
C CYS A 194 0.19 -4.02 -17.59
N GLU A 195 -1.04 -4.49 -17.87
CA GLU A 195 -1.35 -5.93 -17.90
C GLU A 195 -0.51 -6.67 -18.95
N ALA A 196 -0.38 -6.12 -20.16
CA ALA A 196 0.39 -6.72 -21.24
C ALA A 196 1.89 -6.85 -20.87
N LEU A 197 2.49 -5.77 -20.36
CA LEU A 197 3.88 -5.75 -19.95
C LEU A 197 4.16 -6.74 -18.81
N VAL A 198 3.34 -6.73 -17.76
CA VAL A 198 3.49 -7.66 -16.63
C VAL A 198 3.27 -9.12 -17.08
N ARG A 199 2.30 -9.37 -17.97
CA ARG A 199 2.00 -10.72 -18.48
C ARG A 199 3.14 -11.31 -19.30
N SER A 200 4.00 -10.49 -19.91
CA SER A 200 5.20 -10.96 -20.63
C SER A 200 6.16 -11.74 -19.71
N GLY A 201 6.14 -11.43 -18.41
CA GLY A 201 7.08 -12.01 -17.43
C GLY A 201 8.51 -11.48 -17.53
N ALA A 202 8.75 -10.48 -18.38
CA ALA A 202 10.07 -9.88 -18.58
C ALA A 202 10.32 -8.64 -17.69
N ILE A 203 9.27 -8.05 -17.11
CA ILE A 203 9.35 -6.80 -16.38
C ILE A 203 9.54 -7.05 -14.87
N ASP A 204 10.62 -6.53 -14.29
CA ASP A 204 10.92 -6.61 -12.86
C ASP A 204 10.19 -5.56 -12.05
N ALA A 205 10.12 -4.31 -12.55
CA ALA A 205 9.37 -3.24 -11.91
C ALA A 205 8.59 -2.41 -12.93
N ILE A 206 7.36 -2.03 -12.56
CA ILE A 206 6.53 -1.13 -13.34
C ILE A 206 5.96 -0.05 -12.44
N VAL A 207 6.06 1.20 -12.88
CA VAL A 207 5.50 2.37 -12.19
C VAL A 207 4.34 2.91 -12.97
N ILE A 208 3.27 3.28 -12.29
CA ILE A 208 2.11 4.00 -12.85
C ILE A 208 1.99 5.34 -12.11
N ASP A 209 2.24 6.44 -12.81
CA ASP A 209 2.17 7.81 -12.28
C ASP A 209 1.17 8.66 -13.07
N SER A 210 0.03 9.01 -12.49
CA SER A 210 -0.52 8.58 -11.21
C SER A 210 -1.95 8.03 -11.37
N VAL A 211 -2.41 7.30 -10.33
CA VAL A 211 -3.81 6.82 -10.27
C VAL A 211 -4.80 7.98 -10.38
N ALA A 212 -4.46 9.14 -9.82
CA ALA A 212 -5.33 10.32 -9.84
C ALA A 212 -5.56 10.88 -11.26
N ALA A 213 -4.60 10.68 -12.17
CA ALA A 213 -4.66 11.12 -13.57
C ALA A 213 -5.33 10.09 -14.50
N MET A 214 -5.60 8.87 -14.03
CA MET A 214 -6.30 7.86 -14.84
C MET A 214 -7.77 8.23 -15.03
N VAL A 215 -8.07 8.90 -16.12
CA VAL A 215 -9.45 9.25 -16.50
C VAL A 215 -10.06 8.11 -17.30
N PRO A 216 -11.24 7.59 -16.93
CA PRO A 216 -11.96 6.59 -17.71
C PRO A 216 -12.34 7.15 -19.10
N ARG A 217 -12.29 6.30 -20.13
CA ARG A 217 -12.65 6.69 -21.51
C ARG A 217 -14.04 7.33 -21.59
N ALA A 218 -15.02 6.77 -20.89
CA ALA A 218 -16.39 7.28 -20.88
C ALA A 218 -16.50 8.70 -20.28
N GLU A 219 -15.55 9.10 -19.44
CA GLU A 219 -15.48 10.46 -18.90
C GLU A 219 -14.84 11.43 -19.90
N ILE A 220 -13.88 10.96 -20.70
CA ILE A 220 -13.22 11.76 -21.76
C ILE A 220 -14.19 11.99 -22.94
N GLU A 221 -14.98 10.98 -23.29
CA GLU A 221 -15.95 11.02 -24.40
C GLU A 221 -17.27 11.71 -24.01
N GLY A 222 -17.51 11.95 -22.71
CA GLY A 222 -18.68 12.63 -22.18
C GLY A 222 -18.66 14.14 -22.38
N GLU A 223 -19.81 14.79 -22.17
CA GLU A 223 -19.90 16.25 -22.22
C GLU A 223 -19.41 16.90 -20.91
N MET A 224 -18.92 18.14 -21.03
CA MET A 224 -18.51 18.93 -19.84
C MET A 224 -19.71 19.15 -18.90
N GLY A 225 -19.60 18.61 -17.68
CA GLY A 225 -20.67 18.70 -16.67
C GLY A 225 -21.40 17.40 -16.41
N ASP A 226 -21.15 16.36 -17.20
CA ASP A 226 -21.69 15.02 -16.95
C ASP A 226 -21.17 14.44 -15.63
N SER A 227 -22.04 13.73 -14.94
CA SER A 227 -21.69 13.11 -13.67
C SER A 227 -21.19 11.69 -13.86
N HIS A 228 -19.89 11.49 -13.74
CA HIS A 228 -19.22 10.19 -13.90
C HIS A 228 -18.82 9.54 -12.57
N VAL A 229 -19.71 9.63 -11.56
CA VAL A 229 -19.42 9.18 -10.19
C VAL A 229 -19.01 7.70 -10.15
N GLY A 230 -17.80 7.45 -9.68
CA GLY A 230 -17.31 6.11 -9.36
C GLY A 230 -16.78 5.28 -10.54
N LEU A 231 -16.72 5.81 -11.76
CA LEU A 231 -16.17 5.09 -12.92
C LEU A 231 -14.70 4.71 -12.69
N GLN A 232 -13.86 5.63 -12.25
CA GLN A 232 -12.46 5.37 -11.92
C GLN A 232 -12.31 4.27 -10.86
N ALA A 233 -13.14 4.28 -9.83
CA ALA A 233 -13.11 3.25 -8.77
C ALA A 233 -13.51 1.86 -9.29
N ARG A 234 -14.45 1.78 -10.24
CA ARG A 234 -14.85 0.52 -10.92
C ARG A 234 -13.73 0.02 -11.79
N LEU A 235 -13.12 0.89 -12.61
CA LEU A 235 -11.97 0.59 -13.46
C LEU A 235 -10.81 0.01 -12.64
N MET A 236 -10.40 0.70 -11.58
CA MET A 236 -9.35 0.24 -10.67
C MET A 236 -9.70 -1.11 -10.02
N SER A 237 -10.94 -1.31 -9.60
CA SER A 237 -11.37 -2.58 -8.99
C SER A 237 -11.32 -3.75 -9.97
N GLN A 238 -11.66 -3.52 -11.24
CA GLN A 238 -11.59 -4.52 -12.29
C GLN A 238 -10.16 -4.87 -12.66
N ALA A 239 -9.32 -3.86 -12.88
CA ALA A 239 -7.92 -4.02 -13.27
C ALA A 239 -7.11 -4.74 -12.19
N LEU A 240 -7.22 -4.31 -10.92
CA LEU A 240 -6.47 -4.90 -9.82
C LEU A 240 -6.83 -6.36 -9.56
N ARG A 241 -8.08 -6.79 -9.84
CA ARG A 241 -8.45 -8.21 -9.81
C ARG A 241 -7.69 -9.04 -10.81
N LYS A 242 -7.49 -8.52 -12.04
CA LYS A 242 -6.73 -9.20 -13.10
C LYS A 242 -5.22 -9.14 -12.79
N LEU A 243 -4.68 -7.95 -12.50
CA LEU A 243 -3.26 -7.70 -12.30
C LEU A 243 -2.67 -8.47 -11.13
N THR A 244 -3.37 -8.58 -10.00
CA THR A 244 -2.83 -9.22 -8.78
C THR A 244 -2.38 -10.65 -9.03
N GLY A 245 -3.16 -11.43 -9.79
CA GLY A 245 -2.83 -12.82 -10.10
C GLY A 245 -1.63 -12.95 -11.03
N VAL A 246 -1.51 -12.04 -12.01
CA VAL A 246 -0.41 -12.05 -12.98
C VAL A 246 0.88 -11.56 -12.30
N ILE A 247 0.84 -10.43 -11.60
CA ILE A 247 1.95 -9.86 -10.83
C ILE A 247 2.55 -10.89 -9.88
N GLY A 248 1.69 -11.64 -9.15
CA GLY A 248 2.16 -12.68 -8.22
C GLY A 248 2.85 -13.86 -8.90
N LYS A 249 2.55 -14.14 -10.18
CA LYS A 249 3.19 -15.22 -10.95
C LYS A 249 4.48 -14.79 -11.63
N THR A 250 4.55 -13.55 -12.11
CA THR A 250 5.70 -13.02 -12.85
C THR A 250 6.81 -12.49 -11.94
N GLY A 251 6.51 -12.24 -10.66
CA GLY A 251 7.49 -11.64 -9.74
C GLY A 251 7.67 -10.12 -9.90
N THR A 252 6.90 -9.47 -10.76
CA THR A 252 6.98 -8.03 -11.03
C THR A 252 6.60 -7.21 -9.78
N VAL A 253 7.31 -6.13 -9.48
CA VAL A 253 6.91 -5.10 -8.51
C VAL A 253 6.07 -4.06 -9.23
N ALA A 254 4.78 -3.94 -8.90
CA ALA A 254 3.91 -2.91 -9.48
C ALA A 254 3.71 -1.75 -8.49
N ILE A 255 4.25 -0.59 -8.82
CA ILE A 255 4.22 0.63 -8.01
C ILE A 255 3.13 1.56 -8.56
N PHE A 256 2.12 1.83 -7.76
CA PHE A 256 1.08 2.81 -8.06
C PHE A 256 1.32 4.07 -7.25
N ILE A 257 1.59 5.18 -7.93
CA ILE A 257 1.66 6.49 -7.30
C ILE A 257 0.25 7.05 -7.18
N ASN A 258 -0.08 7.64 -6.02
CA ASN A 258 -1.40 8.17 -5.76
C ASN A 258 -1.35 9.51 -5.05
N GLN A 259 -2.34 10.35 -5.33
CA GLN A 259 -2.50 11.65 -4.70
C GLN A 259 -3.52 11.56 -3.56
N LEU A 260 -3.38 12.44 -2.58
CA LEU A 260 -4.37 12.63 -1.52
C LEU A 260 -5.43 13.64 -1.97
N ARG A 261 -6.68 13.35 -1.61
CA ARG A 261 -7.83 14.21 -1.77
C ARG A 261 -8.48 14.38 -0.40
N GLU A 262 -9.04 15.53 -0.14
CA GLU A 262 -9.80 15.77 1.08
C GLU A 262 -11.28 15.48 0.85
N LYS A 263 -11.86 14.71 1.75
CA LYS A 263 -13.30 14.42 1.74
C LYS A 263 -14.03 15.51 2.51
N VAL A 264 -14.80 16.31 1.80
CA VAL A 264 -15.61 17.38 2.39
C VAL A 264 -16.65 16.81 3.37
N GLY A 265 -16.83 17.47 4.51
CA GLY A 265 -17.87 17.13 5.50
C GLY A 265 -17.45 16.12 6.57
N ILE A 266 -16.19 15.69 6.63
CA ILE A 266 -15.69 14.89 7.74
C ILE A 266 -15.25 15.82 8.88
N VAL A 267 -16.03 15.85 9.95
CA VAL A 267 -15.72 16.64 11.17
C VAL A 267 -14.84 15.84 12.13
N TYR A 268 -14.93 14.51 12.13
CA TYR A 268 -14.17 13.62 13.00
C TYR A 268 -13.38 12.57 12.18
N GLY A 269 -12.12 12.34 12.54
CA GLY A 269 -11.23 11.39 11.88
C GLY A 269 -10.36 12.03 10.80
N ASN A 270 -9.68 11.19 9.98
CA ASN A 270 -8.81 11.70 8.92
C ASN A 270 -9.62 11.89 7.63
N PRO A 271 -9.75 13.14 7.12
CA PRO A 271 -10.46 13.44 5.88
C PRO A 271 -9.71 13.00 4.63
N GLU A 272 -8.41 12.72 4.74
CA GLU A 272 -7.56 12.39 3.59
C GLU A 272 -7.92 11.02 2.99
N VAL A 273 -8.17 11.01 1.71
CA VAL A 273 -8.45 9.78 0.93
C VAL A 273 -7.60 9.77 -0.34
N THR A 274 -7.24 8.57 -0.79
CA THR A 274 -6.52 8.40 -2.06
C THR A 274 -7.51 8.30 -3.23
N ALA A 275 -7.13 8.78 -4.43
CA ALA A 275 -7.92 8.65 -5.65
C ALA A 275 -8.13 7.18 -6.07
N GLY A 276 -9.04 6.90 -7.01
CA GLY A 276 -9.30 5.54 -7.51
C GLY A 276 -10.08 4.62 -6.56
N GLY A 277 -10.69 5.17 -5.50
CA GLY A 277 -11.54 4.43 -4.57
C GLY A 277 -10.79 3.58 -3.56
N ARG A 278 -11.42 2.47 -3.12
CA ARG A 278 -10.86 1.62 -2.04
C ARG A 278 -10.06 0.42 -2.54
N ALA A 279 -10.12 0.10 -3.83
CA ALA A 279 -9.55 -1.15 -4.37
C ALA A 279 -8.06 -1.26 -4.08
N LEU A 280 -7.27 -0.22 -4.37
CA LEU A 280 -5.84 -0.22 -4.18
C LEU A 280 -5.44 -0.41 -2.70
N LYS A 281 -6.20 0.15 -1.74
CA LYS A 281 -6.01 -0.10 -0.30
C LYS A 281 -6.09 -1.58 0.08
N TYR A 282 -6.93 -2.36 -0.59
CA TYR A 282 -7.09 -3.78 -0.31
C TYR A 282 -6.07 -4.64 -1.05
N TYR A 283 -5.84 -4.37 -2.34
CA TYR A 283 -4.96 -5.16 -3.20
C TYR A 283 -3.47 -4.94 -2.91
N SER A 284 -3.05 -3.73 -2.56
CA SER A 284 -1.65 -3.46 -2.22
C SER A 284 -1.17 -4.30 -1.05
N SER A 285 0.05 -4.83 -1.17
CA SER A 285 0.76 -5.52 -0.09
C SER A 285 1.50 -4.55 0.81
N VAL A 286 2.00 -3.46 0.23
CA VAL A 286 2.70 -2.38 0.93
C VAL A 286 2.04 -1.06 0.56
N ARG A 287 1.89 -0.16 1.54
CA ARG A 287 1.44 1.23 1.35
C ARG A 287 2.38 2.15 2.10
N ILE A 288 2.89 3.14 1.39
CA ILE A 288 3.87 4.12 1.90
C ILE A 288 3.26 5.52 1.80
N ASP A 289 3.11 6.18 2.94
CA ASP A 289 2.70 7.59 3.06
C ASP A 289 3.96 8.45 3.05
N VAL A 290 4.14 9.25 2.00
CA VAL A 290 5.33 10.09 1.78
C VAL A 290 4.97 11.55 2.02
N ARG A 291 5.66 12.20 2.98
CA ARG A 291 5.39 13.60 3.35
C ARG A 291 6.67 14.39 3.53
N ARG A 292 6.68 15.62 3.01
CA ARG A 292 7.72 16.59 3.32
C ARG A 292 7.60 17.04 4.77
N ILE A 293 8.70 17.05 5.51
CA ILE A 293 8.78 17.54 6.88
C ILE A 293 9.21 19.01 6.86
N GLU A 294 10.36 19.28 6.21
CA GLU A 294 10.97 20.62 6.16
C GLU A 294 11.76 20.82 4.87
N GLY A 295 12.01 22.06 4.53
CA GLY A 295 12.92 22.40 3.42
C GLY A 295 14.34 22.55 3.92
N LEU A 296 15.28 21.93 3.19
CA LEU A 296 16.71 22.04 3.46
C LEU A 296 17.28 23.28 2.77
N LYS A 297 18.10 24.03 3.50
CA LYS A 297 18.72 25.26 3.00
C LYS A 297 20.24 25.16 3.05
N ASP A 298 20.88 25.81 2.10
CA ASP A 298 22.33 26.03 2.12
C ASP A 298 22.72 27.14 3.10
N SER A 299 24.02 27.42 3.23
CA SER A 299 24.56 28.50 4.06
C SER A 299 24.11 29.90 3.61
N SER A 300 23.67 30.04 2.38
CA SER A 300 23.17 31.29 1.79
C SER A 300 21.66 31.47 1.96
N GLY A 301 20.96 30.46 2.51
CA GLY A 301 19.51 30.48 2.76
C GLY A 301 18.66 29.97 1.59
N ASN A 302 19.27 29.51 0.48
CA ASN A 302 18.55 28.97 -0.67
C ASN A 302 18.09 27.53 -0.37
N PHE A 303 16.90 27.17 -0.87
CA PHE A 303 16.41 25.79 -0.75
C PHE A 303 17.18 24.88 -1.70
N ILE A 304 17.80 23.83 -1.14
CA ILE A 304 18.60 22.84 -1.87
C ILE A 304 17.96 21.44 -1.86
N GLY A 305 16.92 21.25 -1.07
CA GLY A 305 16.24 19.97 -0.95
C GLY A 305 15.11 19.98 0.08
N ASN A 306 14.55 18.82 0.33
CA ASN A 306 13.53 18.60 1.32
C ASN A 306 13.85 17.40 2.20
N ARG A 307 13.63 17.50 3.50
CA ARG A 307 13.56 16.36 4.39
C ARG A 307 12.20 15.72 4.26
N THR A 308 12.20 14.43 3.96
CA THR A 308 10.99 13.65 3.66
C THR A 308 10.85 12.52 4.66
N ARG A 309 9.62 12.28 5.09
CA ARG A 309 9.24 11.12 5.90
C ARG A 309 8.41 10.16 5.07
N ALA A 310 8.83 8.91 5.00
CA ALA A 310 8.10 7.80 4.43
C ALA A 310 7.60 6.88 5.56
N LYS A 311 6.29 6.76 5.70
CA LYS A 311 5.65 5.91 6.70
C LYS A 311 5.04 4.68 6.05
N VAL A 312 5.44 3.50 6.47
CA VAL A 312 4.89 2.23 6.00
C VAL A 312 3.59 1.96 6.76
N VAL A 313 2.45 2.40 6.20
CA VAL A 313 1.13 2.30 6.87
C VAL A 313 0.48 0.94 6.72
N LYS A 314 0.88 0.16 5.70
CA LYS A 314 0.46 -1.23 5.48
C LYS A 314 1.64 -2.03 4.99
N ASN A 315 1.82 -3.22 5.55
CA ASN A 315 2.83 -4.16 5.12
C ASN A 315 2.33 -5.59 5.38
N LYS A 316 2.30 -6.43 4.33
CA LYS A 316 1.90 -7.84 4.42
C LYS A 316 3.11 -8.79 4.53
N VAL A 317 4.34 -8.28 4.37
CA VAL A 317 5.57 -9.09 4.39
C VAL A 317 6.42 -8.86 5.64
N ALA A 318 6.16 -7.79 6.41
CA ALA A 318 6.82 -7.48 7.67
C ALA A 318 5.90 -6.62 8.58
N PRO A 319 6.23 -6.40 9.86
CA PRO A 319 5.45 -5.52 10.74
C PRO A 319 5.34 -4.09 10.19
N PRO A 320 4.10 -3.53 10.06
CA PRO A 320 3.87 -2.18 9.55
C PRO A 320 4.17 -1.09 10.58
N PHE A 321 3.89 0.17 10.19
CA PHE A 321 3.97 1.40 10.99
C PHE A 321 5.38 1.87 11.35
N LYS A 322 6.40 1.32 10.69
CA LYS A 322 7.74 1.88 10.74
C LYS A 322 7.82 3.13 9.87
N GLU A 323 8.70 4.05 10.25
CA GLU A 323 8.92 5.31 9.56
C GLU A 323 10.40 5.44 9.21
N ALA A 324 10.66 5.94 8.01
CA ALA A 324 11.96 6.30 7.49
C ALA A 324 11.98 7.82 7.23
N GLU A 325 13.10 8.45 7.50
CA GLU A 325 13.34 9.87 7.19
C GLU A 325 14.65 9.98 6.42
N PHE A 326 14.60 10.66 5.29
CA PHE A 326 15.72 10.90 4.40
C PHE A 326 15.61 12.25 3.70
N ASP A 327 16.73 12.76 3.23
CA ASP A 327 16.80 14.01 2.49
C ASP A 327 16.69 13.73 0.98
N ILE A 328 15.79 14.46 0.31
CA ILE A 328 15.69 14.52 -1.15
C ILE A 328 16.30 15.84 -1.59
N MET A 329 17.46 15.78 -2.25
CA MET A 329 18.15 16.93 -2.80
C MET A 329 17.60 17.29 -4.19
N PHE A 330 17.49 18.55 -4.49
CA PHE A 330 17.06 18.99 -5.82
C PHE A 330 18.12 18.61 -6.87
N GLY A 331 17.68 18.00 -7.95
CA GLY A 331 18.53 17.56 -9.05
C GLY A 331 19.23 16.22 -8.84
N THR A 332 19.46 15.76 -7.61
CA THR A 332 20.21 14.49 -7.33
C THR A 332 19.40 13.46 -6.55
N GLY A 333 18.22 13.82 -6.05
CA GLY A 333 17.32 12.89 -5.36
C GLY A 333 17.74 12.52 -3.94
N ILE A 334 17.56 11.26 -3.55
CA ILE A 334 17.82 10.78 -2.19
C ILE A 334 19.31 10.82 -1.87
N SER A 335 19.69 11.56 -0.81
CA SER A 335 21.07 11.66 -0.33
C SER A 335 21.44 10.41 0.45
N LYS A 336 22.01 9.39 -0.22
CA LYS A 336 22.43 8.12 0.41
C LYS A 336 23.52 8.34 1.47
N SER A 337 24.51 9.18 1.18
CA SER A 337 25.60 9.54 2.10
C SER A 337 25.09 10.25 3.35
N GLY A 338 24.13 11.18 3.18
CA GLY A 338 23.50 11.88 4.28
C GLY A 338 22.65 10.95 5.15
N GLU A 339 21.89 10.06 4.55
CA GLU A 339 21.08 9.07 5.24
C GLU A 339 21.96 8.06 6.00
N LEU A 340 23.01 7.55 5.36
CA LEU A 340 23.98 6.64 5.98
C LEU A 340 24.62 7.27 7.21
N LEU A 341 25.07 8.52 7.09
CA LEU A 341 25.64 9.26 8.23
C LEU A 341 24.66 9.38 9.38
N ASP A 342 23.41 9.80 9.11
CA ASP A 342 22.37 9.97 10.13
C ASP A 342 22.03 8.65 10.83
N LEU A 343 22.00 7.53 10.09
CA LEU A 343 21.77 6.20 10.65
C LEU A 343 22.95 5.71 11.48
N ALA A 344 24.19 5.88 10.98
CA ALA A 344 25.40 5.49 11.67
C ALA A 344 25.59 6.24 13.01
N VAL A 345 25.22 7.52 13.04
CA VAL A 345 25.21 8.32 14.28
C VAL A 345 24.13 7.83 15.24
N LYS A 346 22.91 7.55 14.76
CA LYS A 346 21.82 7.00 15.60
C LYS A 346 22.18 5.65 16.23
N LEU A 347 22.99 4.85 15.56
CA LEU A 347 23.46 3.54 16.03
C LEU A 347 24.79 3.63 16.81
N ASN A 348 25.35 4.82 17.02
CA ASN A 348 26.66 5.03 17.63
C ASN A 348 27.80 4.27 16.91
N ILE A 349 27.69 4.04 15.60
CA ILE A 349 28.75 3.53 14.74
C ILE A 349 29.69 4.68 14.42
N ILE A 350 29.14 5.83 14.01
CA ILE A 350 29.88 7.10 13.89
C ILE A 350 29.55 7.94 15.12
N GLN A 351 30.59 8.42 15.80
CA GLN A 351 30.49 9.27 16.98
C GLN A 351 30.40 10.73 16.56
N LYS A 352 29.48 11.48 17.17
CA LYS A 352 29.34 12.93 16.99
C LYS A 352 29.72 13.63 18.28
N SER A 353 30.79 14.43 18.23
CA SER A 353 31.24 15.27 19.36
C SER A 353 31.25 16.73 18.93
N GLY A 354 30.25 17.50 19.38
CA GLY A 354 30.02 18.86 18.91
C GLY A 354 29.79 18.89 17.39
N ALA A 355 30.65 19.60 16.65
CA ALA A 355 30.61 19.67 15.19
C ALA A 355 31.42 18.54 14.49
N TRP A 356 32.17 17.74 15.22
CA TRP A 356 33.06 16.72 14.68
C TRP A 356 32.38 15.35 14.61
N PHE A 357 32.68 14.64 13.50
CA PHE A 357 32.28 13.25 13.31
C PHE A 357 33.53 12.37 13.26
N SER A 358 33.50 11.23 13.97
CA SER A 358 34.62 10.29 14.01
C SER A 358 34.13 8.83 13.97
N TYR A 359 34.97 7.96 13.43
CA TYR A 359 34.80 6.51 13.45
C TYR A 359 36.05 5.90 14.12
N GLY A 360 35.88 5.35 15.31
CA GLY A 360 37.00 4.96 16.15
C GLY A 360 37.90 6.17 16.44
N GLU A 361 39.17 6.06 16.08
CA GLU A 361 40.17 7.14 16.21
C GLU A 361 40.24 8.08 15.00
N THR A 362 39.60 7.70 13.88
CA THR A 362 39.64 8.45 12.63
C THR A 362 38.62 9.59 12.63
N ARG A 363 39.09 10.82 12.41
CA ARG A 363 38.22 11.98 12.20
C ARG A 363 37.75 12.01 10.74
N LEU A 364 36.41 11.98 10.54
CA LEU A 364 35.79 11.97 9.21
C LEU A 364 35.60 13.38 8.66
N GLY A 365 35.19 14.33 9.51
CA GLY A 365 34.97 15.71 9.08
C GLY A 365 34.37 16.59 10.17
N GLN A 366 34.48 17.91 9.95
CA GLN A 366 33.79 18.92 10.76
C GLN A 366 32.52 19.36 10.04
N GLY A 367 31.36 19.15 10.63
CA GLY A 367 30.05 19.40 10.04
C GLY A 367 29.53 18.23 9.20
N ARG A 368 28.20 18.25 9.00
CA ARG A 368 27.47 17.18 8.30
C ARG A 368 27.90 17.06 6.82
N ASP A 369 28.06 18.22 6.14
CA ASP A 369 28.35 18.23 4.71
C ASP A 369 29.77 17.71 4.40
N ASN A 370 30.77 18.14 5.18
CA ASN A 370 32.14 17.62 5.01
C ASN A 370 32.21 16.10 5.26
N THR A 371 31.43 15.60 6.23
CA THR A 371 31.40 14.16 6.51
C THR A 371 30.66 13.38 5.42
N LYS A 372 29.62 13.96 4.79
CA LYS A 372 28.97 13.39 3.62
C LYS A 372 29.95 13.27 2.46
N ASN A 373 30.66 14.35 2.15
CA ASN A 373 31.68 14.36 1.10
C ASN A 373 32.75 13.29 1.35
N TYR A 374 33.21 13.16 2.60
CA TYR A 374 34.15 12.09 2.96
C TYR A 374 33.60 10.70 2.64
N LEU A 375 32.32 10.41 2.94
CA LEU A 375 31.70 9.13 2.62
C LEU A 375 31.55 8.91 1.10
N GLU A 376 31.34 9.97 0.32
CA GLU A 376 31.25 9.92 -1.14
C GLU A 376 32.62 9.70 -1.79
N GLU A 377 33.68 10.28 -1.23
CA GLU A 377 35.05 10.11 -1.69
C GLU A 377 35.66 8.74 -1.30
N HIS A 378 35.07 8.06 -0.28
CA HIS A 378 35.54 6.78 0.24
C HIS A 378 34.44 5.70 0.16
N PRO A 379 34.09 5.20 -1.03
CA PRO A 379 32.94 4.29 -1.21
C PRO A 379 33.12 2.94 -0.50
N GLU A 380 34.36 2.42 -0.38
CA GLU A 380 34.62 1.17 0.36
C GLU A 380 34.33 1.32 1.85
N PHE A 381 34.73 2.45 2.42
CA PHE A 381 34.44 2.79 3.80
C PHE A 381 32.94 3.00 4.02
N ALA A 382 32.25 3.68 3.11
CA ALA A 382 30.81 3.87 3.16
C ALA A 382 30.06 2.52 3.09
N ALA A 383 30.52 1.58 2.25
CA ALA A 383 29.95 0.24 2.15
C ALA A 383 30.10 -0.56 3.46
N ASP A 384 31.27 -0.47 4.14
CA ASP A 384 31.49 -1.11 5.44
C ASP A 384 30.55 -0.54 6.50
N ILE A 385 30.42 0.80 6.58
CA ILE A 385 29.46 1.45 7.48
C ILE A 385 28.02 1.04 7.17
N GLU A 386 27.65 0.95 5.88
CA GLU A 386 26.31 0.49 5.48
C GLU A 386 26.05 -0.95 5.93
N ALA A 387 27.00 -1.85 5.77
CA ALA A 387 26.89 -3.23 6.23
C ALA A 387 26.66 -3.30 7.75
N GLN A 388 27.40 -2.51 8.54
CA GLN A 388 27.22 -2.43 9.97
C GLN A 388 25.85 -1.85 10.36
N VAL A 389 25.37 -0.80 9.65
CA VAL A 389 24.05 -0.19 9.84
C VAL A 389 22.95 -1.22 9.55
N ARG A 390 23.04 -1.95 8.45
CA ARG A 390 22.07 -2.99 8.08
C ARG A 390 22.04 -4.14 9.08
N ALA A 391 23.18 -4.58 9.58
CA ALA A 391 23.28 -5.63 10.61
C ALA A 391 22.57 -5.24 11.91
N ARG A 392 22.59 -3.95 12.26
CA ARG A 392 21.95 -3.41 13.46
C ARG A 392 20.59 -2.76 13.23
N ALA A 393 19.95 -3.02 12.07
CA ALA A 393 18.66 -2.43 11.67
C ALA A 393 17.54 -2.63 12.71
N SER A 394 17.53 -3.77 13.41
CA SER A 394 16.53 -4.07 14.45
C SER A 394 16.57 -3.09 15.63
N GLU A 395 17.75 -2.55 15.98
CA GLU A 395 17.91 -1.61 17.08
C GLU A 395 17.23 -0.26 16.82
N LEU A 396 17.23 0.19 15.55
CA LEU A 396 16.59 1.45 15.14
C LEU A 396 15.08 1.49 15.39
N PHE A 397 14.43 0.32 15.37
CA PHE A 397 12.98 0.22 15.54
C PHE A 397 12.56 -0.31 16.90
N ALA A 398 13.48 -0.85 17.73
CA ALA A 398 13.20 -1.40 19.06
C ALA A 398 12.75 -0.32 20.06
N GLY A 399 13.34 0.87 20.02
CA GLY A 399 13.06 1.98 20.97
C GLY A 399 11.66 2.60 20.86
N ARG A 400 10.95 2.45 19.73
CA ARG A 400 9.61 3.03 19.54
C ARG A 400 8.47 2.14 20.09
N ALA A 401 8.71 0.85 20.29
CA ALA A 401 7.74 -0.08 20.88
C ALA A 401 7.56 0.11 22.40
N GLY A 402 8.59 0.58 23.09
CA GLY A 402 8.56 0.77 24.56
C GLY A 402 7.81 2.02 25.03
N LYS A 403 7.75 3.09 24.23
CA LYS A 403 7.10 4.35 24.65
C LYS A 403 5.56 4.35 24.61
N ARG A 404 4.91 3.34 24.01
CA ARG A 404 3.43 3.25 23.93
C ARG A 404 2.79 2.42 25.06
N ARG A 405 3.57 1.81 25.98
CA ARG A 405 3.03 1.01 27.10
C ARG A 405 2.94 1.74 28.44
N GLY A 406 3.22 3.05 28.50
CA GLY A 406 3.23 3.84 29.72
C GLY A 406 2.02 4.79 29.91
N GLY A 407 0.92 4.61 29.17
CA GLY A 407 -0.34 5.31 29.44
C GLY A 407 -1.18 4.43 30.37
N SER A 408 -1.29 4.79 31.66
CA SER A 408 -2.16 4.12 32.62
C SER A 408 -3.62 4.20 32.18
N LEU A 409 -4.30 3.07 32.28
CA LEU A 409 -5.75 2.93 32.10
C LEU A 409 -6.50 3.36 33.40
N ASP A 410 -6.20 4.53 33.94
CA ASP A 410 -6.93 5.07 35.08
C ASP A 410 -7.25 6.53 34.77
N ASP A 411 -8.36 6.76 34.08
CA ASP A 411 -9.19 7.98 34.11
C ASP A 411 -10.37 7.78 33.15
N ALA A 412 -11.38 7.04 33.60
CA ALA A 412 -12.73 7.13 33.07
C ALA A 412 -13.56 7.93 34.08
N PRO A 413 -14.08 9.12 33.72
CA PRO A 413 -15.10 9.76 34.53
C PRO A 413 -16.45 9.05 34.38
N ALA A 414 -17.13 8.95 35.52
CA ALA A 414 -18.46 8.37 35.71
C ALA A 414 -19.57 9.09 34.92
#